data_2b44886c73a6751c27dedae608d3fad3
#
_entry.id   2b44886c73a6751c27dedae608d3fad3
#
_cell.length_a   1.000
_cell.length_b   1.000
_cell.length_c   1.000
_cell.angle_alpha   90.00
_cell.angle_beta   90.00
_cell.angle_gamma   90.00
#
_symmetry.space_group_name_H-M   'P 1'
#
loop_
_entity.id
_entity.type
_entity.pdbx_description
1 polymer ?
#
loop_
_entity_poly.entity_id
_entity_poly.type
_entity_poly.pdbx_seq_one_letter_code
_entity_poly.pdbx_strand_id
1 'polypeptide(L)'
;LGLNESVAAGLAELAGGRFAYDSYRRFIQMYSNVVLGLGHDEFEHILDDYKEREGLDLDTDLTAENWKAVIVRYKAAVQKELGRPFPEDPREQLWGAISAVFNSWMSDRAIIYRKLNDIPEDWGTAVNVQAMVFGNTGDNSGSGVAFTRNPANGTNEFYGEFLINAQGEDVV
;
A
#
# COMPACT_ATOMS: atom_id res chain seq x y z
N LEU A 1 -7.16 4.41 -0.15
CA LEU A 1 -8.40 4.27 -0.94
C LEU A 1 -8.86 5.64 -1.44
N GLY A 2 -9.57 5.65 -2.57
CA GLY A 2 -10.08 6.88 -3.18
C GLY A 2 -9.14 7.54 -4.19
N LEU A 3 -7.91 7.05 -4.34
CA LEU A 3 -7.01 7.54 -5.38
C LEU A 3 -7.44 7.03 -6.75
N ASN A 4 -7.52 7.96 -7.68
CA ASN A 4 -7.72 7.76 -9.11
C ASN A 4 -6.99 8.89 -9.85
N GLU A 5 -7.08 8.94 -11.17
CA GLU A 5 -6.36 9.97 -11.95
C GLU A 5 -6.75 11.40 -11.56
N SER A 6 -8.04 11.67 -11.37
CA SER A 6 -8.52 13.00 -11.00
C SER A 6 -8.05 13.42 -9.60
N VAL A 7 -8.12 12.50 -8.63
CA VAL A 7 -7.68 12.77 -7.25
C VAL A 7 -6.15 12.90 -7.18
N ALA A 8 -5.42 12.07 -7.93
CA ALA A 8 -3.95 12.18 -8.01
C ALA A 8 -3.51 13.51 -8.64
N ALA A 9 -4.22 14.01 -9.66
CA ALA A 9 -3.96 15.32 -10.25
C ALA A 9 -4.20 16.46 -9.24
N GLY A 10 -5.31 16.44 -8.50
CA GLY A 10 -5.58 17.42 -7.44
C GLY A 10 -4.56 17.36 -6.29
N LEU A 11 -4.14 16.15 -5.92
CA LEU A 11 -3.10 15.97 -4.91
C LEU A 11 -1.74 16.51 -5.39
N ALA A 12 -1.45 16.38 -6.69
CA ALA A 12 -0.23 16.92 -7.31
C ALA A 12 -0.16 18.45 -7.23
N GLU A 13 -1.30 19.14 -7.37
CA GLU A 13 -1.38 20.59 -7.20
C GLU A 13 -1.13 21.03 -5.74
N LEU A 14 -1.56 20.21 -4.76
CA LEU A 14 -1.47 20.52 -3.34
C LEU A 14 -0.11 20.15 -2.73
N ALA A 15 0.44 19.00 -3.08
CA ALA A 15 1.59 18.40 -2.39
C ALA A 15 2.76 18.04 -3.32
N GLY A 16 2.66 18.40 -4.61
CA GLY A 16 3.68 18.11 -5.61
C GLY A 16 3.45 16.80 -6.37
N GLY A 17 3.79 16.83 -7.64
CA GLY A 17 3.49 15.73 -8.59
C GLY A 17 4.19 14.43 -8.23
N ARG A 18 5.47 14.50 -7.81
CA ARG A 18 6.22 13.30 -7.45
C ARG A 18 5.54 12.54 -6.32
N PHE A 19 5.19 13.21 -5.23
CA PHE A 19 4.48 12.62 -4.09
C PHE A 19 3.13 12.03 -4.49
N ALA A 20 2.33 12.77 -5.27
CA ALA A 20 1.00 12.34 -5.66
C ALA A 20 1.00 11.08 -6.52
N TYR A 21 1.87 11.02 -7.52
CA TYR A 21 1.92 9.87 -8.43
C TYR A 21 2.67 8.68 -7.84
N ASP A 22 3.67 8.88 -6.97
CA ASP A 22 4.23 7.77 -6.17
C ASP A 22 3.17 7.17 -5.24
N SER A 23 2.40 8.00 -4.53
CA SER A 23 1.30 7.52 -3.69
C SER A 23 0.25 6.76 -4.49
N TYR A 24 -0.07 7.22 -5.71
CA TYR A 24 -1.03 6.53 -6.58
C TYR A 24 -0.48 5.20 -7.10
N ARG A 25 0.78 5.15 -7.49
CA ARG A 25 1.45 3.90 -7.87
C ARG A 25 1.42 2.87 -6.74
N ARG A 26 1.84 3.27 -5.52
CA ARG A 26 1.82 2.43 -4.32
C ARG A 26 0.40 1.91 -4.02
N PHE A 27 -0.60 2.77 -4.16
CA PHE A 27 -1.99 2.37 -3.98
C PHE A 27 -2.42 1.31 -4.99
N ILE A 28 -2.12 1.48 -6.29
CA ILE A 28 -2.45 0.49 -7.31
C ILE A 28 -1.80 -0.86 -7.00
N GLN A 29 -0.52 -0.87 -6.67
CA GLN A 29 0.24 -2.08 -6.33
C GLN A 29 -0.37 -2.79 -5.12
N MET A 30 -0.52 -2.09 -4.01
CA MET A 30 -1.06 -2.64 -2.77
C MET A 30 -2.50 -3.12 -2.93
N TYR A 31 -3.36 -2.33 -3.58
CA TYR A 31 -4.75 -2.71 -3.83
C TYR A 31 -4.85 -3.95 -4.74
N SER A 32 -4.03 -3.99 -5.78
CA SER A 32 -3.99 -5.13 -6.70
C SER A 32 -3.54 -6.41 -6.00
N ASN A 33 -2.55 -6.33 -5.11
CA ASN A 33 -2.09 -7.48 -4.35
C ASN A 33 -3.11 -7.91 -3.29
N VAL A 34 -3.54 -6.99 -2.42
CA VAL A 34 -4.35 -7.32 -1.23
C VAL A 34 -5.82 -7.54 -1.57
N VAL A 35 -6.38 -6.74 -2.48
CA VAL A 35 -7.82 -6.77 -2.78
C VAL A 35 -8.14 -7.59 -4.02
N LEU A 36 -7.34 -7.43 -5.08
CA LEU A 36 -7.58 -8.12 -6.35
C LEU A 36 -6.86 -9.48 -6.44
N GLY A 37 -5.97 -9.80 -5.51
CA GLY A 37 -5.29 -11.08 -5.41
C GLY A 37 -4.18 -11.31 -6.43
N LEU A 38 -3.63 -10.23 -7.02
CA LEU A 38 -2.53 -10.32 -7.97
C LEU A 38 -1.19 -10.49 -7.25
N GLY A 39 -0.23 -11.14 -7.91
CA GLY A 39 1.10 -11.35 -7.35
C GLY A 39 1.85 -10.04 -7.13
N HIS A 40 2.50 -9.88 -5.97
CA HIS A 40 3.33 -8.71 -5.66
C HIS A 40 4.51 -8.59 -6.62
N ASP A 41 5.16 -9.71 -6.92
CA ASP A 41 6.39 -9.77 -7.72
C ASP A 41 6.21 -9.22 -9.15
N GLU A 42 5.01 -9.31 -9.73
CA GLU A 42 4.74 -8.77 -11.06
C GLU A 42 4.91 -7.25 -11.10
N PHE A 43 4.43 -6.56 -10.08
CA PHE A 43 4.54 -5.10 -9.98
C PHE A 43 5.97 -4.65 -9.71
N GLU A 44 6.70 -5.39 -8.86
CA GLU A 44 8.13 -5.14 -8.62
C GLU A 44 8.95 -5.29 -9.91
N HIS A 45 8.74 -6.37 -10.67
CA HIS A 45 9.41 -6.57 -11.94
C HIS A 45 9.13 -5.43 -12.95
N ILE A 46 7.88 -4.94 -13.01
CA ILE A 46 7.54 -3.82 -13.90
C ILE A 46 8.29 -2.56 -13.50
N LEU A 47 8.45 -2.30 -12.20
CA LEU A 47 9.16 -1.14 -11.68
C LEU A 47 10.67 -1.27 -11.94
N ASP A 48 11.25 -2.43 -11.66
CA ASP A 48 12.67 -2.68 -11.89
C ASP A 48 13.04 -2.60 -13.37
N ASP A 49 12.24 -3.23 -14.25
CA ASP A 49 12.37 -3.10 -15.70
C ASP A 49 12.31 -1.63 -16.18
N TYR A 50 11.44 -0.83 -15.53
CA TYR A 50 11.33 0.58 -15.87
C TYR A 50 12.59 1.34 -15.44
N LYS A 51 13.04 1.14 -14.19
CA LYS A 51 14.26 1.77 -13.66
C LYS A 51 15.49 1.42 -14.51
N GLU A 52 15.66 0.15 -14.85
CA GLU A 52 16.80 -0.31 -15.68
C GLU A 52 16.82 0.38 -17.05
N ARG A 53 15.66 0.50 -17.71
CA ARG A 53 15.56 1.15 -19.04
C ARG A 53 15.84 2.64 -19.02
N GLU A 54 15.44 3.32 -17.93
CA GLU A 54 15.65 4.76 -17.77
C GLU A 54 17.01 5.08 -17.11
N GLY A 55 17.78 4.06 -16.68
CA GLY A 55 19.05 4.25 -15.99
C GLY A 55 18.90 4.86 -14.60
N LEU A 56 17.84 4.47 -13.87
CA LEU A 56 17.52 4.93 -12.53
C LEU A 56 17.77 3.81 -11.52
N ASP A 57 18.38 4.12 -10.38
CA ASP A 57 18.70 3.12 -9.35
C ASP A 57 17.66 3.12 -8.22
N LEU A 58 17.32 4.29 -7.70
CA LEU A 58 16.46 4.43 -6.52
C LEU A 58 15.07 4.95 -6.90
N ASP A 59 14.06 4.57 -6.13
CA ASP A 59 12.70 5.10 -6.25
C ASP A 59 12.68 6.63 -6.06
N THR A 60 13.62 7.18 -5.29
CA THR A 60 13.79 8.62 -5.09
C THR A 60 14.23 9.36 -6.36
N ASP A 61 14.81 8.67 -7.33
CA ASP A 61 15.28 9.27 -8.57
C ASP A 61 14.14 9.45 -9.59
N LEU A 62 13.00 8.76 -9.40
CA LEU A 62 11.87 8.84 -10.29
C LEU A 62 11.13 10.17 -10.12
N THR A 63 10.89 10.81 -11.24
CA THR A 63 10.10 12.04 -11.37
C THR A 63 8.59 11.72 -11.38
N ALA A 64 7.76 12.77 -11.34
CA ALA A 64 6.32 12.62 -11.51
C ALA A 64 5.93 11.95 -12.86
N GLU A 65 6.66 12.28 -13.93
CA GLU A 65 6.40 11.72 -15.26
C GLU A 65 6.81 10.25 -15.33
N ASN A 66 7.92 9.86 -14.67
CA ASN A 66 8.29 8.46 -14.57
C ASN A 66 7.20 7.66 -13.82
N TRP A 67 6.70 8.17 -12.69
CA TRP A 67 5.62 7.51 -11.96
C TRP A 67 4.33 7.37 -12.77
N LYS A 68 3.95 8.37 -13.55
CA LYS A 68 2.81 8.25 -14.48
C LYS A 68 3.01 7.13 -15.49
N ALA A 69 4.21 6.99 -16.05
CA ALA A 69 4.52 5.92 -16.99
C ALA A 69 4.46 4.52 -16.33
N VAL A 70 4.94 4.39 -15.09
CA VAL A 70 4.83 3.16 -14.29
C VAL A 70 3.36 2.83 -14.00
N ILE A 71 2.54 3.82 -13.60
CA ILE A 71 1.09 3.65 -13.35
C ILE A 71 0.39 3.07 -14.58
N VAL A 72 0.69 3.57 -15.77
CA VAL A 72 0.11 3.03 -17.02
C VAL A 72 0.44 1.55 -17.19
N ARG A 73 1.68 1.13 -16.91
CA ARG A 73 2.10 -0.26 -17.00
C ARG A 73 1.42 -1.13 -15.93
N TYR A 74 1.30 -0.63 -14.71
CA TYR A 74 0.59 -1.32 -13.62
C TYR A 74 -0.89 -1.58 -13.97
N LYS A 75 -1.59 -0.56 -14.49
CA LYS A 75 -2.99 -0.71 -14.93
C LYS A 75 -3.11 -1.69 -16.11
N ALA A 76 -2.15 -1.69 -17.02
CA ALA A 76 -2.12 -2.65 -18.12
C ALA A 76 -1.92 -4.09 -17.62
N ALA A 77 -1.07 -4.31 -16.61
CA ALA A 77 -0.90 -5.60 -15.97
C ALA A 77 -2.20 -6.07 -15.30
N VAL A 78 -2.86 -5.20 -14.54
CA VAL A 78 -4.18 -5.51 -13.94
C VAL A 78 -5.20 -5.91 -15.01
N GLN A 79 -5.28 -5.13 -16.09
CA GLN A 79 -6.20 -5.41 -17.21
C GLN A 79 -5.89 -6.76 -17.87
N LYS A 80 -4.62 -7.09 -18.03
CA LYS A 80 -4.17 -8.36 -18.64
C LYS A 80 -4.55 -9.55 -17.76
N GLU A 81 -4.28 -9.47 -16.45
CA GLU A 81 -4.49 -10.58 -15.53
C GLU A 81 -5.97 -10.80 -15.18
N LEU A 82 -6.74 -9.73 -15.01
CA LEU A 82 -8.14 -9.82 -14.57
C LEU A 82 -9.17 -9.70 -15.71
N GLY A 83 -8.74 -9.34 -16.93
CA GLY A 83 -9.65 -9.07 -18.04
C GLY A 83 -10.51 -7.81 -17.86
N ARG A 84 -10.24 -7.01 -16.83
CA ARG A 84 -10.97 -5.76 -16.51
C ARG A 84 -10.01 -4.69 -16.02
N PRO A 85 -10.35 -3.39 -16.18
CA PRO A 85 -9.49 -2.31 -15.73
C PRO A 85 -9.38 -2.25 -14.20
N PHE A 86 -8.33 -1.58 -13.72
CA PHE A 86 -8.21 -1.20 -12.31
C PHE A 86 -9.41 -0.30 -11.91
N PRO A 87 -10.05 -0.52 -10.74
CA PRO A 87 -11.22 0.24 -10.33
C PRO A 87 -10.86 1.71 -10.04
N GLU A 88 -11.48 2.63 -10.76
CA GLU A 88 -11.30 4.08 -10.59
C GLU A 88 -12.38 4.73 -9.71
N ASP A 89 -13.51 4.06 -9.50
CA ASP A 89 -14.57 4.55 -8.62
C ASP A 89 -14.18 4.35 -7.14
N PRO A 90 -14.11 5.43 -6.34
CA PRO A 90 -13.75 5.32 -4.92
C PRO A 90 -14.68 4.42 -4.09
N ARG A 91 -15.95 4.29 -4.49
CA ARG A 91 -16.90 3.40 -3.80
C ARG A 91 -16.63 1.94 -4.15
N GLU A 92 -16.32 1.64 -5.40
CA GLU A 92 -15.89 0.30 -5.80
C GLU A 92 -14.61 -0.10 -5.07
N GLN A 93 -13.63 0.78 -4.98
CA GLN A 93 -12.40 0.56 -4.21
C GLN A 93 -12.71 0.30 -2.73
N LEU A 94 -13.59 1.09 -2.11
CA LEU A 94 -13.96 0.94 -0.71
C LEU A 94 -14.64 -0.40 -0.45
N TRP A 95 -15.64 -0.76 -1.24
CA TRP A 95 -16.34 -2.03 -1.07
C TRP A 95 -15.45 -3.25 -1.37
N GLY A 96 -14.56 -3.14 -2.33
CA GLY A 96 -13.55 -4.16 -2.59
C GLY A 96 -12.65 -4.38 -1.38
N ALA A 97 -12.13 -3.32 -0.78
CA ALA A 97 -11.28 -3.39 0.41
C ALA A 97 -12.04 -3.94 1.64
N ILE A 98 -13.27 -3.50 1.88
CA ILE A 98 -14.13 -4.03 2.95
C ILE A 98 -14.33 -5.54 2.76
N SER A 99 -14.66 -5.97 1.56
CA SER A 99 -14.85 -7.38 1.23
C SER A 99 -13.57 -8.20 1.45
N ALA A 100 -12.40 -7.66 1.07
CA ALA A 100 -11.12 -8.31 1.30
C ALA A 100 -10.84 -8.52 2.80
N VAL A 101 -11.15 -7.53 3.65
CA VAL A 101 -11.00 -7.68 5.11
C VAL A 101 -11.93 -8.75 5.66
N PHE A 102 -13.21 -8.79 5.28
CA PHE A 102 -14.11 -9.86 5.72
C PHE A 102 -13.66 -11.24 5.23
N ASN A 103 -13.21 -11.35 3.97
CA ASN A 103 -12.71 -12.60 3.42
C ASN A 103 -11.43 -13.08 4.13
N SER A 104 -10.59 -12.17 4.62
CA SER A 104 -9.36 -12.51 5.34
C SER A 104 -9.62 -13.32 6.63
N TRP A 105 -10.82 -13.23 7.22
CA TRP A 105 -11.25 -14.06 8.34
C TRP A 105 -11.16 -15.56 8.04
N MET A 106 -11.35 -15.94 6.77
CA MET A 106 -11.30 -17.33 6.31
C MET A 106 -9.95 -17.73 5.70
N SER A 107 -8.92 -16.88 5.79
CA SER A 107 -7.56 -17.25 5.37
C SER A 107 -6.98 -18.35 6.26
N ASP A 108 -6.10 -19.19 5.73
CA ASP A 108 -5.46 -20.28 6.48
C ASP A 108 -4.75 -19.77 7.73
N ARG A 109 -4.05 -18.65 7.60
CA ARG A 109 -3.37 -17.99 8.72
C ARG A 109 -4.34 -17.58 9.83
N ALA A 110 -5.47 -16.99 9.49
CA ALA A 110 -6.49 -16.56 10.47
C ALA A 110 -7.16 -17.77 11.12
N ILE A 111 -7.45 -18.84 10.36
CA ILE A 111 -8.01 -20.09 10.89
C ILE A 111 -7.06 -20.74 11.89
N ILE A 112 -5.77 -20.84 11.56
CA ILE A 112 -4.75 -21.39 12.46
C ILE A 112 -4.63 -20.54 13.72
N TYR A 113 -4.55 -19.22 13.57
CA TYR A 113 -4.47 -18.30 14.70
C TYR A 113 -5.66 -18.45 15.66
N ARG A 114 -6.89 -18.51 15.13
CA ARG A 114 -8.09 -18.71 15.95
C ARG A 114 -8.05 -20.02 16.73
N LYS A 115 -7.65 -21.11 16.08
CA LYS A 115 -7.52 -22.42 16.72
C LYS A 115 -6.51 -22.44 17.86
N LEU A 116 -5.37 -21.72 17.69
CA LEU A 116 -4.32 -21.63 18.71
C LEU A 116 -4.70 -20.75 19.90
N ASN A 117 -5.64 -19.82 19.71
CA ASN A 117 -6.04 -18.86 20.76
C ASN A 117 -7.48 -19.05 21.23
N ASP A 118 -8.11 -20.20 20.93
CA ASP A 118 -9.49 -20.55 21.34
C ASP A 118 -10.52 -19.46 20.97
N ILE A 119 -10.36 -18.81 19.80
CA ILE A 119 -11.26 -17.79 19.28
C ILE A 119 -12.39 -18.46 18.49
N PRO A 120 -13.68 -18.25 18.86
CA PRO A 120 -14.82 -18.80 18.14
C PRO A 120 -14.87 -18.34 16.67
N GLU A 121 -15.20 -19.27 15.79
CA GLU A 121 -15.26 -18.99 14.34
C GLU A 121 -16.43 -18.07 13.98
N ASP A 122 -17.50 -18.10 14.74
CA ASP A 122 -18.74 -17.33 14.54
C ASP A 122 -18.65 -15.87 14.97
N TRP A 123 -17.55 -15.44 15.61
CA TRP A 123 -17.38 -14.04 15.98
C TRP A 123 -17.23 -13.10 14.79
N GLY A 124 -16.55 -13.54 13.73
CA GLY A 124 -16.26 -12.70 12.58
C GLY A 124 -15.20 -11.63 12.87
N THR A 125 -15.10 -10.67 11.97
CA THR A 125 -14.16 -9.54 12.08
C THR A 125 -14.86 -8.22 11.83
N ALA A 126 -14.17 -7.11 12.07
CA ALA A 126 -14.67 -5.76 11.83
C ALA A 126 -13.72 -4.97 10.94
N VAL A 127 -14.24 -3.94 10.29
CA VAL A 127 -13.50 -3.05 9.40
C VAL A 127 -13.56 -1.63 9.95
N ASN A 128 -12.39 -0.99 10.06
CA ASN A 128 -12.28 0.43 10.30
C ASN A 128 -11.79 1.14 9.04
N VAL A 129 -12.50 2.19 8.63
CA VAL A 129 -12.05 3.10 7.58
C VAL A 129 -11.48 4.34 8.26
N GLN A 130 -10.18 4.53 8.11
CA GLN A 130 -9.45 5.57 8.83
C GLN A 130 -8.80 6.53 7.85
N ALA A 131 -8.83 7.83 8.19
CA ALA A 131 -8.09 8.83 7.42
C ALA A 131 -6.59 8.53 7.44
N MET A 132 -5.97 8.62 6.28
CA MET A 132 -4.54 8.37 6.12
C MET A 132 -3.76 9.66 6.37
N VAL A 133 -2.67 9.54 7.14
CA VAL A 133 -1.66 10.58 7.32
C VAL A 133 -0.39 10.14 6.60
N PHE A 134 0.22 11.07 5.87
CA PHE A 134 1.39 10.79 5.05
C PHE A 134 2.67 11.21 5.75
N GLY A 135 3.61 10.26 5.90
CA GLY A 135 4.93 10.50 6.47
C GLY A 135 5.99 10.92 5.46
N ASN A 136 5.63 11.05 4.17
CA ASN A 136 6.54 11.35 3.06
C ASN A 136 6.17 12.63 2.29
N THR A 137 5.69 13.64 3.01
CA THR A 137 5.34 14.95 2.43
C THR A 137 6.49 15.98 2.49
N GLY A 138 7.63 15.58 3.01
CA GLY A 138 8.83 16.43 3.13
C GLY A 138 9.62 16.16 4.42
N ASP A 139 10.69 16.90 4.64
CA ASP A 139 11.64 16.70 5.74
C ASP A 139 11.05 16.94 7.14
N ASN A 140 9.86 17.51 7.23
CA ASN A 140 9.10 17.73 8.47
C ASN A 140 8.05 16.64 8.74
N SER A 141 8.05 15.57 7.95
CA SER A 141 7.17 14.42 8.09
C SER A 141 7.99 13.13 8.26
N GLY A 142 7.36 12.09 8.77
CA GLY A 142 8.02 10.81 8.95
C GLY A 142 7.03 9.72 9.34
N SER A 143 7.48 8.48 9.23
CA SER A 143 6.76 7.29 9.70
C SER A 143 7.65 6.50 10.65
N GLY A 144 7.05 5.78 11.58
CA GLY A 144 7.80 4.97 12.52
C GLY A 144 6.98 3.81 13.06
N VAL A 145 7.68 2.87 13.68
CA VAL A 145 7.11 1.73 14.40
C VAL A 145 7.53 1.85 15.86
N ALA A 146 6.58 1.69 16.77
CA ALA A 146 6.84 1.78 18.19
C ALA A 146 6.18 0.63 18.95
N PHE A 147 6.88 0.14 19.95
CA PHE A 147 6.46 -0.95 20.82
C PHE A 147 6.46 -0.46 22.28
N THR A 148 5.47 -0.84 23.04
CA THR A 148 5.38 -0.58 24.48
C THR A 148 6.34 -1.42 25.30
N ARG A 149 6.94 -2.46 24.70
CA ARG A 149 7.97 -3.31 25.25
C ARG A 149 9.02 -3.59 24.18
N ASN A 150 10.26 -3.77 24.61
CA ASN A 150 11.33 -4.19 23.71
C ASN A 150 11.03 -5.59 23.15
N PRO A 151 10.85 -5.78 21.84
CA PRO A 151 10.47 -7.06 21.25
C PRO A 151 11.55 -8.13 21.35
N ALA A 152 12.83 -7.74 21.55
CA ALA A 152 13.95 -8.67 21.61
C ALA A 152 14.07 -9.37 22.98
N ASN A 153 13.67 -8.72 24.08
CA ASN A 153 13.89 -9.22 25.44
C ASN A 153 12.68 -9.09 26.37
N GLY A 154 11.60 -8.45 25.93
CA GLY A 154 10.37 -8.26 26.71
C GLY A 154 10.43 -7.20 27.80
N THR A 155 11.54 -6.46 27.95
CA THR A 155 11.66 -5.40 28.97
C THR A 155 10.59 -4.33 28.75
N ASN A 156 10.11 -3.74 29.87
CA ASN A 156 9.11 -2.67 29.83
C ASN A 156 9.78 -1.33 29.52
N GLU A 157 10.29 -1.22 28.31
CA GLU A 157 10.92 -0.03 27.76
C GLU A 157 10.24 0.32 26.44
N PHE A 158 9.99 1.60 26.22
CA PHE A 158 9.51 2.08 24.92
C PHE A 158 10.60 1.89 23.89
N TYR A 159 10.32 1.13 22.84
CA TYR A 159 11.26 0.78 21.78
C TYR A 159 10.64 1.15 20.42
N GLY A 160 11.44 1.67 19.52
CA GLY A 160 10.96 1.98 18.18
C GLY A 160 12.01 2.61 17.29
N GLU A 161 11.67 2.71 16.04
CA GLU A 161 12.46 3.37 15.01
C GLU A 161 11.56 4.21 14.10
N PHE A 162 12.14 5.19 13.43
CA PHE A 162 11.42 6.05 12.50
C PHE A 162 12.33 6.50 11.36
N LEU A 163 11.72 6.82 10.24
CA LEU A 163 12.36 7.43 9.08
C LEU A 163 11.70 8.76 8.75
N ILE A 164 12.53 9.76 8.46
CA ILE A 164 12.07 11.05 7.97
C ILE A 164 11.70 10.92 6.50
N ASN A 165 10.64 11.61 6.09
CA ASN A 165 10.15 11.66 4.72
C ASN A 165 9.90 10.26 4.12
N ALA A 166 9.27 9.37 4.91
CA ALA A 166 9.03 7.97 4.58
C ALA A 166 7.59 7.55 4.82
N GLN A 167 7.12 6.56 4.08
CA GLN A 167 5.87 5.86 4.37
C GLN A 167 6.10 4.70 5.34
N GLY A 168 5.01 4.14 5.91
CA GLY A 168 5.10 3.05 6.88
C GLY A 168 5.82 1.81 6.34
N GLU A 169 5.65 1.50 5.07
CA GLU A 169 6.29 0.37 4.39
C GLU A 169 7.80 0.56 4.16
N ASP A 170 8.31 1.78 4.26
CA ASP A 170 9.73 2.09 4.12
C ASP A 170 10.50 1.88 5.45
N VAL A 171 9.79 1.69 6.58
CA VAL A 171 10.37 1.58 7.94
C VAL A 171 10.75 0.14 8.31
N VAL A 172 10.33 -0.86 7.54
CA VAL A 172 10.48 -2.29 7.89
C VAL A 172 11.54 -2.95 7.03
#